data_6f5e5d9f999f43c7bee281d30931a142
#
_entry.id   6f5e5d9f999f43c7bee281d30931a142
#
_cell.length_a   1.000
_cell.length_b   1.000
_cell.length_c   1.000
_cell.angle_alpha   90.00
_cell.angle_beta   90.00
_cell.angle_gamma   90.00
#
_symmetry.space_group_name_H-M   'P 1'
#
loop_
_entity.id
_entity.type
_entity.pdbx_description
1 polymer ?
#
loop_
_entity_poly.entity_id
_entity_poly.type
_entity_poly.pdbx_seq_one_letter_code
_entity_poly.pdbx_strand_id
1 'polypeptide(L)'
;MNRSEKAKTAAAPARRNVLHRICVFLKETFLTLRFAEGALLCCGIYVLGDLVWWGAKSFLYVFGASTLFSSFIYLFPVCAAFPYALRYRENRKNHLDYMILQRCSVFRYLNTLFVRTAVSGFAVMAAGTLLFLGLIPVCFPHAVLSYELEEGIIMPFLETVAQAENWFAYFGFYTLLIGISGVFWGVLALTVSAWVDNTYAIYIFPILFLYAMDYAAPHLHLYSLSGQMFAMYYYETWQQALLYPLVTFGSMSVLCYLAFIYRGRRNCRES
;
A
#
# COMPACT_ATOMS: atom_id res chain seq x y z
N MET A 1 -43.82 -5.56 -29.25
CA MET A 1 -42.80 -5.15 -28.26
C MET A 1 -41.48 -5.83 -28.60
N ASN A 2 -40.49 -5.04 -29.02
CA ASN A 2 -39.29 -5.52 -29.70
C ASN A 2 -38.33 -6.22 -28.74
N ARG A 3 -37.70 -7.32 -29.15
CA ARG A 3 -36.70 -8.08 -28.30
C ARG A 3 -35.57 -7.19 -27.76
N SER A 4 -35.25 -6.09 -28.45
CA SER A 4 -34.23 -5.12 -28.02
C SER A 4 -34.64 -4.28 -26.81
N GLU A 5 -35.94 -3.98 -26.65
CA GLU A 5 -36.45 -3.22 -25.49
C GLU A 5 -36.49 -4.06 -24.23
N LYS A 6 -36.81 -5.38 -24.34
CA LYS A 6 -36.74 -6.30 -23.20
C LYS A 6 -35.30 -6.50 -22.70
N ALA A 7 -34.30 -6.48 -23.59
CA ALA A 7 -32.90 -6.60 -23.21
C ALA A 7 -32.38 -5.32 -22.48
N LYS A 8 -32.82 -4.13 -22.90
CA LYS A 8 -32.47 -2.85 -22.26
C LYS A 8 -33.10 -2.70 -20.86
N THR A 9 -34.34 -3.13 -20.67
CA THR A 9 -35.03 -3.09 -19.37
C THR A 9 -34.50 -4.09 -18.36
N ALA A 10 -33.99 -5.25 -18.83
CA ALA A 10 -33.38 -6.25 -17.94
C ALA A 10 -31.93 -5.89 -17.49
N ALA A 11 -31.20 -5.10 -18.28
CA ALA A 11 -29.83 -4.70 -17.97
C ALA A 11 -29.73 -3.56 -16.93
N ALA A 12 -30.75 -2.70 -16.83
CA ALA A 12 -30.76 -1.56 -15.90
C ALA A 12 -30.71 -1.95 -14.41
N PRO A 13 -31.49 -2.92 -13.91
CA PRO A 13 -31.46 -3.31 -12.50
C PRO A 13 -30.15 -4.02 -12.09
N ALA A 14 -29.53 -4.78 -13.02
CA ALA A 14 -28.26 -5.43 -12.77
C ALA A 14 -27.11 -4.43 -12.60
N ARG A 15 -27.07 -3.39 -13.45
CA ARG A 15 -26.07 -2.32 -13.40
C ARG A 15 -26.20 -1.47 -12.13
N ARG A 16 -27.42 -1.19 -11.69
CA ARG A 16 -27.69 -0.46 -10.42
C ARG A 16 -27.20 -1.24 -9.21
N ASN A 17 -27.36 -2.56 -9.22
CA ASN A 17 -26.86 -3.43 -8.14
C ASN A 17 -25.33 -3.48 -8.10
N VAL A 18 -24.63 -3.43 -9.22
CA VAL A 18 -23.15 -3.40 -9.27
C VAL A 18 -22.61 -2.09 -8.75
N LEU A 19 -23.15 -0.95 -9.20
CA LEU A 19 -22.75 0.38 -8.71
C LEU A 19 -22.98 0.50 -7.20
N HIS A 20 -24.13 0.06 -6.71
CA HIS A 20 -24.40 0.06 -5.27
C HIS A 20 -23.39 -0.78 -4.49
N ARG A 21 -23.03 -1.97 -4.98
CA ARG A 21 -22.00 -2.81 -4.34
C ARG A 21 -20.63 -2.15 -4.33
N ILE A 22 -20.25 -1.48 -5.42
CA ILE A 22 -19.00 -0.72 -5.50
C ILE A 22 -19.01 0.44 -4.50
N CYS A 23 -20.09 1.21 -4.43
CA CYS A 23 -20.23 2.31 -3.48
C CYS A 23 -20.14 1.83 -2.02
N VAL A 24 -20.81 0.73 -1.68
CA VAL A 24 -20.71 0.13 -0.34
C VAL A 24 -19.30 -0.34 -0.06
N PHE A 25 -18.65 -1.01 -1.02
CA PHE A 25 -17.26 -1.46 -0.89
C PHE A 25 -16.32 -0.27 -0.62
N LEU A 26 -16.43 0.81 -1.41
CA LEU A 26 -15.62 2.01 -1.25
C LEU A 26 -15.88 2.69 0.10
N LYS A 27 -17.14 2.83 0.48
CA LYS A 27 -17.51 3.43 1.77
C LYS A 27 -16.93 2.64 2.95
N GLU A 28 -17.09 1.33 2.95
CA GLU A 28 -16.58 0.46 4.01
C GLU A 28 -15.06 0.36 4.03
N THR A 29 -14.39 0.63 2.92
CA THR A 29 -12.92 0.54 2.81
C THR A 29 -12.25 1.86 3.15
N PHE A 30 -12.76 2.98 2.64
CA PHE A 30 -12.09 4.29 2.72
C PHE A 30 -12.67 5.23 3.77
N LEU A 31 -13.98 5.13 4.07
CA LEU A 31 -14.62 5.98 5.09
C LEU A 31 -14.56 5.34 6.48
N THR A 32 -13.42 4.78 6.86
CA THR A 32 -13.19 4.23 8.19
C THR A 32 -12.16 5.08 8.93
N LEU A 33 -12.35 5.25 10.23
CA LEU A 33 -11.39 5.96 11.08
C LEU A 33 -9.98 5.35 10.95
N ARG A 34 -9.88 4.02 10.91
CA ARG A 34 -8.61 3.31 10.76
C ARG A 34 -7.88 3.63 9.44
N PHE A 35 -8.62 3.91 8.37
CA PHE A 35 -8.01 4.35 7.11
C PHE A 35 -7.35 5.71 7.26
N ALA A 36 -8.07 6.65 7.87
CA ALA A 36 -7.54 7.99 8.15
C ALA A 36 -6.34 7.95 9.11
N GLU A 37 -6.42 7.16 10.18
CA GLU A 37 -5.31 6.92 11.11
C GLU A 37 -4.08 6.35 10.41
N GLY A 38 -4.27 5.36 9.53
CA GLY A 38 -3.18 4.77 8.75
C GLY A 38 -2.52 5.76 7.79
N ALA A 39 -3.32 6.58 7.10
CA ALA A 39 -2.80 7.61 6.19
C ALA A 39 -2.07 8.74 6.95
N LEU A 40 -2.60 9.16 8.09
CA LEU A 40 -1.96 10.15 8.96
C LEU A 40 -0.68 9.60 9.59
N LEU A 41 -0.66 8.33 9.98
CA LEU A 41 0.54 7.66 10.49
C LEU A 41 1.62 7.61 9.40
N CYS A 42 1.26 7.26 8.17
CA CYS A 42 2.16 7.24 7.02
C CYS A 42 2.74 8.64 6.76
N CYS A 43 1.92 9.68 6.72
CA CYS A 43 2.36 11.07 6.61
C CYS A 43 3.25 11.47 7.78
N GLY A 44 2.90 11.09 9.01
CA GLY A 44 3.69 11.36 10.21
C GLY A 44 5.09 10.73 10.18
N ILE A 45 5.23 9.52 9.62
CA ILE A 45 6.53 8.87 9.44
C ILE A 45 7.43 9.68 8.50
N TYR A 46 6.88 10.20 7.40
CA TYR A 46 7.62 11.09 6.50
C TYR A 46 8.09 12.36 7.24
N VAL A 47 7.18 13.02 7.96
CA VAL A 47 7.49 14.23 8.74
C VAL A 47 8.58 13.97 9.79
N LEU A 48 8.51 12.83 10.49
CA LEU A 48 9.54 12.46 11.47
C LEU A 48 10.90 12.22 10.81
N GLY A 49 10.91 11.66 9.61
CA GLY A 49 12.14 11.48 8.83
C GLY A 49 12.79 12.82 8.46
N ASP A 50 11.98 13.83 8.18
CA ASP A 50 12.43 15.17 7.78
C ASP A 50 12.86 16.08 8.92
N LEU A 51 12.40 15.83 10.15
CA LEU A 51 12.81 16.65 11.31
C LEU A 51 14.34 16.72 11.50
N VAL A 52 15.06 15.73 10.99
CA VAL A 52 16.53 15.70 11.02
C VAL A 52 17.16 16.69 10.03
N TRP A 53 16.43 17.08 8.97
CA TRP A 53 16.94 17.87 7.85
C TRP A 53 16.27 19.24 7.73
N TRP A 54 15.91 19.83 8.85
CA TRP A 54 15.31 21.15 8.91
C TRP A 54 16.25 22.21 8.27
N GLY A 55 15.79 22.82 7.18
CA GLY A 55 16.57 23.82 6.45
C GLY A 55 16.95 23.44 5.02
N ALA A 56 16.52 22.28 4.53
CA ALA A 56 16.69 21.91 3.14
C ALA A 56 16.00 22.91 2.20
N LYS A 57 16.73 23.34 1.16
CA LYS A 57 16.22 24.29 0.15
C LYS A 57 15.56 23.62 -1.03
N SER A 58 15.82 22.32 -1.21
CA SER A 58 15.35 21.51 -2.32
C SER A 58 14.14 20.68 -1.87
N PHE A 59 13.08 20.70 -2.67
CA PHE A 59 11.85 19.94 -2.42
C PHE A 59 12.09 18.42 -2.52
N LEU A 60 12.84 17.97 -3.53
CA LEU A 60 13.18 16.56 -3.68
C LEU A 60 14.12 16.07 -2.59
N TYR A 61 14.99 16.95 -2.09
CA TYR A 61 15.85 16.60 -0.98
C TYR A 61 15.03 16.34 0.30
N VAL A 62 14.02 17.17 0.59
CA VAL A 62 13.08 16.92 1.70
C VAL A 62 12.38 15.59 1.51
N PHE A 63 11.79 15.35 0.34
CA PHE A 63 11.13 14.08 0.04
C PHE A 63 12.10 12.88 0.09
N GLY A 64 13.31 13.04 -0.46
CA GLY A 64 14.36 12.02 -0.46
C GLY A 64 14.91 11.73 0.94
N ALA A 65 15.12 12.76 1.75
CA ALA A 65 15.63 12.63 3.11
C ALA A 65 14.68 11.82 3.99
N SER A 66 13.37 12.07 3.88
CA SER A 66 12.36 11.35 4.63
C SER A 66 12.28 9.86 4.26
N THR A 67 12.65 9.52 3.03
CA THR A 67 12.56 8.15 2.50
C THR A 67 13.91 7.42 2.53
N LEU A 68 14.98 8.08 2.07
CA LEU A 68 16.27 7.45 1.81
C LEU A 68 17.15 7.35 3.07
N PHE A 69 17.15 8.38 3.91
CA PHE A 69 18.07 8.49 5.03
C PHE A 69 17.44 8.24 6.40
N SER A 70 16.12 8.02 6.42
CA SER A 70 15.39 7.81 7.67
C SER A 70 15.31 6.34 8.06
N SER A 71 15.74 6.00 9.28
CA SER A 71 15.48 4.69 9.87
C SER A 71 13.99 4.39 10.08
N PHE A 72 13.14 5.40 9.98
CA PHE A 72 11.68 5.25 10.10
C PHE A 72 11.04 4.55 8.89
N ILE A 73 11.80 4.32 7.81
CA ILE A 73 11.36 3.55 6.63
C ILE A 73 10.78 2.18 7.02
N TYR A 74 11.32 1.54 8.05
CA TYR A 74 10.86 0.24 8.53
C TYR A 74 9.47 0.27 9.19
N LEU A 75 8.92 1.45 9.47
CA LEU A 75 7.56 1.59 10.02
C LEU A 75 6.46 1.65 8.95
N PHE A 76 6.80 1.93 7.69
CA PHE A 76 5.82 2.01 6.61
C PHE A 76 4.93 0.76 6.46
N PRO A 77 5.44 -0.47 6.61
CA PRO A 77 4.61 -1.68 6.56
C PRO A 77 3.43 -1.66 7.55
N VAL A 78 3.60 -1.02 8.71
CA VAL A 78 2.53 -0.91 9.72
C VAL A 78 1.38 -0.06 9.20
N CYS A 79 1.68 1.04 8.49
CA CYS A 79 0.66 1.92 7.94
C CYS A 79 -0.27 1.18 6.97
N ALA A 80 0.29 0.35 6.09
CA ALA A 80 -0.47 -0.47 5.15
C ALA A 80 -1.30 -1.55 5.85
N ALA A 81 -0.82 -2.09 6.98
CA ALA A 81 -1.49 -3.11 7.75
C ALA A 81 -2.67 -2.56 8.57
N PHE A 82 -2.62 -1.27 8.94
CA PHE A 82 -3.50 -0.67 9.95
C PHE A 82 -5.00 -0.76 9.63
N PRO A 83 -5.48 -0.51 8.39
CA PRO A 83 -6.91 -0.44 8.14
C PRO A 83 -7.65 -1.78 8.26
N TYR A 84 -7.04 -2.85 7.73
CA TYR A 84 -7.78 -4.08 7.47
C TYR A 84 -7.14 -5.38 7.95
N ALA A 85 -5.83 -5.40 8.26
CA ALA A 85 -5.11 -6.64 8.60
C ALA A 85 -5.70 -7.38 9.81
N LEU A 86 -6.22 -6.65 10.81
CA LEU A 86 -6.85 -7.24 11.99
C LEU A 86 -8.28 -7.74 11.77
N ARG A 87 -8.92 -7.38 10.64
CA ARG A 87 -10.36 -7.66 10.42
C ARG A 87 -10.69 -9.15 10.45
N TYR A 88 -9.81 -9.97 9.90
CA TYR A 88 -9.99 -11.43 9.93
C TYR A 88 -10.00 -11.96 11.37
N ARG A 89 -9.03 -11.55 12.17
CA ARG A 89 -8.92 -11.93 13.58
C ARG A 89 -10.10 -11.39 14.42
N GLU A 90 -10.50 -10.14 14.20
CA GLU A 90 -11.65 -9.53 14.89
C GLU A 90 -12.95 -10.26 14.59
N ASN A 91 -13.18 -10.58 13.31
CA ASN A 91 -14.37 -11.36 12.91
C ASN A 91 -14.38 -12.72 13.60
N ARG A 92 -13.24 -13.39 13.67
CA ARG A 92 -13.10 -14.70 14.32
C ARG A 92 -13.31 -14.60 15.83
N LYS A 93 -12.67 -13.64 16.50
CA LYS A 93 -12.81 -13.41 17.94
C LYS A 93 -14.25 -13.09 18.36
N ASN A 94 -14.97 -12.36 17.52
CA ASN A 94 -16.35 -11.94 17.77
C ASN A 94 -17.40 -12.91 17.20
N HIS A 95 -16.98 -14.09 16.70
CA HIS A 95 -17.83 -15.10 16.06
C HIS A 95 -18.68 -14.56 14.89
N LEU A 96 -18.27 -13.43 14.30
CA LEU A 96 -18.94 -12.83 13.13
C LEU A 96 -18.73 -13.64 11.85
N ASP A 97 -17.64 -14.38 11.76
CA ASP A 97 -17.34 -15.33 10.70
C ASP A 97 -18.44 -16.37 10.55
N TYR A 98 -19.00 -16.92 11.63
CA TYR A 98 -20.13 -17.83 11.62
C TYR A 98 -21.34 -17.24 10.90
N MET A 99 -21.74 -16.03 11.25
CA MET A 99 -22.89 -15.35 10.63
C MET A 99 -22.65 -15.07 9.14
N ILE A 100 -21.41 -14.75 8.78
CA ILE A 100 -21.03 -14.45 7.40
C ILE A 100 -21.02 -15.75 6.58
N LEU A 101 -20.48 -16.84 7.13
CA LEU A 101 -20.37 -18.12 6.46
C LEU A 101 -21.72 -18.80 6.22
N GLN A 102 -22.75 -18.48 7.02
CA GLN A 102 -24.13 -18.90 6.73
C GLN A 102 -24.69 -18.28 5.43
N ARG A 103 -24.15 -17.11 5.01
CA ARG A 103 -24.65 -16.34 3.86
C ARG A 103 -23.75 -16.40 2.63
N CYS A 104 -22.49 -16.80 2.78
CA CYS A 104 -21.54 -16.88 1.67
C CYS A 104 -20.55 -18.05 1.85
N SER A 105 -19.97 -18.51 0.75
CA SER A 105 -18.94 -19.55 0.80
C SER A 105 -17.66 -19.05 1.46
N VAL A 106 -16.94 -19.94 2.15
CA VAL A 106 -15.63 -19.66 2.80
C VAL A 106 -14.66 -18.98 1.82
N PHE A 107 -14.58 -19.51 0.59
CA PHE A 107 -13.69 -18.95 -0.43
C PHE A 107 -14.04 -17.50 -0.77
N ARG A 108 -15.32 -17.18 -0.95
CA ARG A 108 -15.77 -15.83 -1.24
C ARG A 108 -15.50 -14.87 -0.08
N TYR A 109 -15.69 -15.31 1.14
CA TYR A 109 -15.38 -14.54 2.35
C TYR A 109 -13.90 -14.17 2.43
N LEU A 110 -13.01 -15.18 2.35
CA LEU A 110 -11.56 -14.97 2.43
C LEU A 110 -11.05 -14.11 1.28
N ASN A 111 -11.52 -14.35 0.06
CA ASN A 111 -11.13 -13.57 -1.10
C ASN A 111 -11.56 -12.09 -0.98
N THR A 112 -12.76 -11.84 -0.44
CA THR A 112 -13.23 -10.47 -0.19
C THR A 112 -12.35 -9.75 0.83
N LEU A 113 -11.96 -10.42 1.92
CA LEU A 113 -11.04 -9.85 2.91
C LEU A 113 -9.67 -9.54 2.29
N PHE A 114 -9.13 -10.47 1.51
CA PHE A 114 -7.84 -10.29 0.84
C PHE A 114 -7.86 -9.06 -0.09
N VAL A 115 -8.85 -8.98 -0.99
CA VAL A 115 -8.99 -7.86 -1.94
C VAL A 115 -9.17 -6.53 -1.20
N ARG A 116 -10.00 -6.49 -0.16
CA ARG A 116 -10.18 -5.28 0.65
C ARG A 116 -8.90 -4.84 1.32
N THR A 117 -8.14 -5.76 1.88
CA THR A 117 -6.85 -5.46 2.51
C THR A 117 -5.83 -4.97 1.48
N ALA A 118 -5.75 -5.60 0.31
CA ALA A 118 -4.87 -5.18 -0.77
C ALA A 118 -5.18 -3.76 -1.24
N VAL A 119 -6.46 -3.46 -1.52
CA VAL A 119 -6.90 -2.13 -1.97
C VAL A 119 -6.70 -1.07 -0.87
N SER A 120 -7.02 -1.39 0.38
CA SER A 120 -6.83 -0.45 1.49
C SER A 120 -5.35 -0.17 1.77
N GLY A 121 -4.49 -1.19 1.68
CA GLY A 121 -3.04 -1.02 1.86
C GLY A 121 -2.44 -0.11 0.78
N PHE A 122 -2.80 -0.34 -0.49
CA PHE A 122 -2.43 0.56 -1.59
C PHE A 122 -2.85 2.01 -1.31
N ALA A 123 -4.13 2.17 -1.01
CA ALA A 123 -4.72 3.50 -0.88
C ALA A 123 -4.23 4.29 0.34
N VAL A 124 -3.97 3.62 1.47
CA VAL A 124 -3.41 4.27 2.67
C VAL A 124 -2.01 4.78 2.41
N MET A 125 -1.17 3.95 1.79
CA MET A 125 0.20 4.34 1.46
C MET A 125 0.23 5.47 0.45
N ALA A 126 -0.58 5.39 -0.61
CA ALA A 126 -0.72 6.46 -1.60
C ALA A 126 -1.28 7.76 -0.99
N ALA A 127 -2.33 7.67 -0.17
CA ALA A 127 -2.92 8.82 0.49
C ALA A 127 -1.96 9.49 1.48
N GLY A 128 -1.24 8.70 2.29
CA GLY A 128 -0.24 9.22 3.22
C GLY A 128 0.90 9.94 2.52
N THR A 129 1.39 9.40 1.40
CA THR A 129 2.42 10.03 0.56
C THR A 129 1.90 11.33 -0.06
N LEU A 130 0.69 11.33 -0.62
CA LEU A 130 0.09 12.54 -1.19
C LEU A 130 -0.18 13.62 -0.14
N LEU A 131 -0.61 13.24 1.07
CA LEU A 131 -0.76 14.17 2.19
C LEU A 131 0.57 14.79 2.57
N PHE A 132 1.64 14.00 2.66
CA PHE A 132 2.97 14.51 2.94
C PHE A 132 3.46 15.47 1.86
N LEU A 133 3.36 15.09 0.58
CA LEU A 133 3.71 15.97 -0.55
C LEU A 133 2.94 17.30 -0.52
N GLY A 134 1.67 17.28 -0.12
CA GLY A 134 0.85 18.48 0.07
C GLY A 134 1.26 19.32 1.29
N LEU A 135 1.90 18.72 2.30
CA LEU A 135 2.39 19.42 3.49
C LEU A 135 3.76 20.06 3.28
N ILE A 136 4.61 19.55 2.39
CA ILE A 136 5.95 20.09 2.15
C ILE A 136 5.93 21.62 1.92
N PRO A 137 5.12 22.17 0.98
CA PRO A 137 5.12 23.62 0.75
C PRO A 137 4.61 24.43 1.95
N VAL A 138 3.88 23.83 2.87
CA VAL A 138 3.39 24.48 4.09
C VAL A 138 4.45 24.45 5.19
N CYS A 139 5.09 23.30 5.40
CA CYS A 139 6.09 23.11 6.45
C CYS A 139 7.47 23.65 6.06
N PHE A 140 7.80 23.62 4.78
CA PHE A 140 9.09 24.03 4.22
C PHE A 140 8.89 25.09 3.11
N PRO A 141 8.44 26.31 3.46
CA PRO A 141 8.10 27.35 2.47
C PRO A 141 9.30 27.83 1.66
N HIS A 142 10.52 27.51 2.10
CA HIS A 142 11.78 27.84 1.40
C HIS A 142 12.24 26.73 0.45
N ALA A 143 11.58 25.56 0.46
CA ALA A 143 11.90 24.48 -0.44
C ALA A 143 11.31 24.77 -1.82
N VAL A 144 12.18 25.01 -2.78
CA VAL A 144 11.82 25.30 -4.17
C VAL A 144 11.93 24.01 -5.00
N LEU A 145 10.99 23.81 -5.89
CA LEU A 145 10.99 22.72 -6.85
C LEU A 145 11.51 23.24 -8.19
N SER A 146 12.78 22.97 -8.48
CA SER A 146 13.45 23.39 -9.72
C SER A 146 14.41 22.30 -10.16
N TYR A 147 14.46 22.01 -11.46
CA TYR A 147 15.37 21.02 -12.01
C TYR A 147 16.84 21.31 -11.67
N GLU A 148 17.25 22.58 -11.79
CA GLU A 148 18.64 23.00 -11.54
C GLU A 148 19.09 22.77 -10.09
N LEU A 149 18.17 22.88 -9.11
CA LEU A 149 18.47 22.64 -7.69
C LEU A 149 18.45 21.17 -7.32
N GLU A 150 17.81 20.33 -8.14
CA GLU A 150 17.59 18.91 -7.89
C GLU A 150 18.54 18.02 -8.66
N GLU A 151 19.47 18.59 -9.43
CA GLU A 151 20.47 17.86 -10.19
C GLU A 151 21.31 16.96 -9.26
N GLY A 152 21.39 15.68 -9.58
CA GLY A 152 22.05 14.65 -8.75
C GLY A 152 21.18 13.97 -7.70
N ILE A 153 19.97 14.46 -7.44
CA ILE A 153 18.98 13.79 -6.57
C ILE A 153 17.93 13.07 -7.43
N ILE A 154 17.73 13.58 -8.64
CA ILE A 154 16.76 13.01 -9.59
C ILE A 154 17.23 11.65 -10.06
N MET A 155 16.34 10.66 -10.00
CA MET A 155 16.64 9.32 -10.51
C MET A 155 16.77 9.33 -12.04
N PRO A 156 17.79 8.69 -12.63
CA PRO A 156 18.08 8.76 -14.06
C PRO A 156 16.88 8.42 -14.96
N PHE A 157 16.07 7.43 -14.57
CA PHE A 157 14.89 7.01 -15.33
C PHE A 157 13.73 8.01 -15.33
N LEU A 158 13.75 9.02 -14.44
CA LEU A 158 12.78 10.12 -14.38
C LEU A 158 13.38 11.47 -14.81
N GLU A 159 14.64 11.49 -15.24
CA GLU A 159 15.33 12.72 -15.61
C GLU A 159 14.59 13.49 -16.72
N THR A 160 14.16 12.81 -17.77
CA THR A 160 13.39 13.43 -18.86
C THR A 160 12.06 14.03 -18.39
N VAL A 161 11.43 13.42 -17.39
CA VAL A 161 10.17 13.92 -16.81
C VAL A 161 10.44 15.15 -15.94
N ALA A 162 11.54 15.16 -15.21
CA ALA A 162 11.96 16.27 -14.37
C ALA A 162 12.45 17.46 -15.21
N GLN A 163 13.23 17.23 -16.29
CA GLN A 163 13.64 18.27 -17.25
C GLN A 163 12.45 18.95 -17.92
N ALA A 164 11.38 18.19 -18.17
CA ALA A 164 10.12 18.73 -18.69
C ALA A 164 9.26 19.42 -17.59
N GLU A 165 9.76 19.54 -16.35
CA GLU A 165 9.08 20.08 -15.19
C GLU A 165 7.72 19.44 -14.90
N ASN A 166 7.52 18.19 -15.34
CA ASN A 166 6.28 17.46 -15.11
C ASN A 166 6.29 16.76 -13.73
N TRP A 167 6.31 17.57 -12.69
CA TRP A 167 6.40 17.12 -11.30
C TRP A 167 5.19 16.28 -10.86
N PHE A 168 4.04 16.49 -11.47
CA PHE A 168 2.87 15.64 -11.22
C PHE A 168 3.12 14.19 -11.64
N ALA A 169 3.70 13.96 -12.82
CA ALA A 169 4.05 12.63 -13.28
C ALA A 169 5.18 12.02 -12.43
N TYR A 170 6.16 12.84 -12.03
CA TYR A 170 7.27 12.44 -11.17
C TYR A 170 6.76 11.89 -9.82
N PHE A 171 6.03 12.69 -9.05
CA PHE A 171 5.49 12.28 -7.76
C PHE A 171 4.38 11.23 -7.87
N GLY A 172 3.62 11.25 -8.97
CA GLY A 172 2.64 10.22 -9.30
C GLY A 172 3.27 8.84 -9.43
N PHE A 173 4.45 8.76 -10.05
CA PHE A 173 5.20 7.51 -10.18
C PHE A 173 5.65 6.98 -8.81
N TYR A 174 6.24 7.83 -7.96
CA TYR A 174 6.62 7.43 -6.60
C TYR A 174 5.42 6.99 -5.76
N THR A 175 4.33 7.74 -5.81
CA THR A 175 3.08 7.39 -5.11
C THR A 175 2.55 6.03 -5.56
N LEU A 176 2.66 5.72 -6.85
CA LEU A 176 2.28 4.42 -7.41
C LEU A 176 3.14 3.29 -6.85
N LEU A 177 4.48 3.45 -6.83
CA LEU A 177 5.40 2.44 -6.31
C LEU A 177 5.16 2.15 -4.83
N ILE A 178 5.03 3.21 -4.04
CA ILE A 178 4.73 3.11 -2.61
C ILE A 178 3.37 2.44 -2.39
N GLY A 179 2.37 2.78 -3.21
CA GLY A 179 1.07 2.11 -3.18
C GLY A 179 1.16 0.61 -3.51
N ILE A 180 1.93 0.21 -4.52
CA ILE A 180 2.16 -1.21 -4.88
C ILE A 180 2.79 -1.96 -3.70
N SER A 181 3.79 -1.39 -3.04
CA SER A 181 4.37 -2.00 -1.84
C SER A 181 3.34 -2.13 -0.71
N GLY A 182 2.45 -1.14 -0.57
CA GLY A 182 1.37 -1.14 0.41
C GLY A 182 0.39 -2.30 0.24
N VAL A 183 0.14 -2.76 -1.00
CA VAL A 183 -0.62 -4.00 -1.26
C VAL A 183 0.02 -5.17 -0.54
N PHE A 184 1.32 -5.38 -0.76
CA PHE A 184 2.06 -6.49 -0.17
C PHE A 184 2.08 -6.43 1.36
N TRP A 185 2.41 -5.28 1.94
CA TRP A 185 2.49 -5.14 3.40
C TRP A 185 1.15 -5.38 4.09
N GLY A 186 0.06 -4.87 3.49
CA GLY A 186 -1.29 -5.12 4.00
C GLY A 186 -1.65 -6.60 3.98
N VAL A 187 -1.43 -7.29 2.85
CA VAL A 187 -1.78 -8.71 2.73
C VAL A 187 -0.85 -9.63 3.51
N LEU A 188 0.42 -9.25 3.71
CA LEU A 188 1.35 -9.96 4.60
C LEU A 188 0.82 -9.96 6.04
N ALA A 189 0.45 -8.77 6.55
CA ALA A 189 -0.12 -8.66 7.89
C ALA A 189 -1.45 -9.41 8.03
N LEU A 190 -2.32 -9.37 7.00
CA LEU A 190 -3.54 -10.19 6.97
C LEU A 190 -3.21 -11.68 7.03
N THR A 191 -2.20 -12.13 6.30
CA THR A 191 -1.77 -13.54 6.31
C THR A 191 -1.30 -13.94 7.70
N VAL A 192 -0.47 -13.12 8.34
CA VAL A 192 -0.02 -13.34 9.72
C VAL A 192 -1.21 -13.42 10.69
N SER A 193 -2.24 -12.61 10.49
CA SER A 193 -3.46 -12.63 11.33
C SER A 193 -4.25 -13.94 11.28
N ALA A 194 -4.03 -14.76 10.25
CA ALA A 194 -4.61 -16.11 10.17
C ALA A 194 -3.85 -17.17 10.98
N TRP A 195 -2.59 -16.89 11.34
CA TRP A 195 -1.71 -17.80 12.07
C TRP A 195 -1.54 -17.41 13.55
N VAL A 196 -1.61 -16.10 13.84
CA VAL A 196 -1.27 -15.55 15.15
C VAL A 196 -2.43 -14.74 15.70
N ASP A 197 -2.82 -15.02 16.94
CA ASP A 197 -3.92 -14.30 17.63
C ASP A 197 -3.46 -13.05 18.39
N ASN A 198 -2.15 -12.71 18.36
CA ASN A 198 -1.61 -11.52 19.01
C ASN A 198 -1.60 -10.32 18.07
N THR A 199 -2.30 -9.23 18.44
CA THR A 199 -2.36 -7.98 17.68
C THR A 199 -0.99 -7.36 17.44
N TYR A 200 -0.14 -7.33 18.46
CA TYR A 200 1.19 -6.73 18.34
C TYR A 200 2.07 -7.51 17.36
N ALA A 201 2.00 -8.83 17.40
CA ALA A 201 2.75 -9.67 16.46
C ALA A 201 2.34 -9.43 15.00
N ILE A 202 1.05 -9.18 14.73
CA ILE A 202 0.53 -8.89 13.39
C ILE A 202 1.15 -7.59 12.83
N TYR A 203 1.33 -6.57 13.65
CA TYR A 203 1.94 -5.31 13.23
C TYR A 203 3.47 -5.33 13.20
N ILE A 204 4.10 -6.03 14.14
CA ILE A 204 5.57 -6.10 14.25
C ILE A 204 6.15 -7.01 13.17
N PHE A 205 5.46 -8.08 12.78
CA PHE A 205 5.97 -9.05 11.81
C PHE A 205 6.36 -8.42 10.47
N PRO A 206 5.56 -7.54 9.83
CA PRO A 206 5.96 -6.86 8.59
C PRO A 206 7.24 -6.03 8.73
N ILE A 207 7.46 -5.40 9.90
CA ILE A 207 8.69 -4.64 10.21
C ILE A 207 9.89 -5.60 10.22
N LEU A 208 9.79 -6.67 11.01
CA LEU A 208 10.86 -7.66 11.13
C LEU A 208 11.14 -8.34 9.80
N PHE A 209 10.09 -8.60 9.01
CA PHE A 209 10.23 -9.20 7.70
C PHE A 209 10.97 -8.27 6.72
N LEU A 210 10.62 -6.97 6.69
CA LEU A 210 11.33 -5.98 5.88
C LEU A 210 12.80 -5.89 6.29
N TYR A 211 13.08 -5.77 7.58
CA TYR A 211 14.44 -5.71 8.10
C TYR A 211 15.26 -6.96 7.75
N ALA A 212 14.68 -8.15 7.95
CA ALA A 212 15.34 -9.42 7.64
C ALA A 212 15.62 -9.57 6.14
N MET A 213 14.67 -9.17 5.28
CA MET A 213 14.86 -9.22 3.82
C MET A 213 15.90 -8.22 3.34
N ASP A 214 15.91 -7.00 3.88
CA ASP A 214 16.92 -6.00 3.55
C ASP A 214 18.32 -6.42 4.01
N TYR A 215 18.42 -7.07 5.16
CA TYR A 215 19.68 -7.65 5.62
C TYR A 215 20.15 -8.81 4.74
N ALA A 216 19.23 -9.68 4.31
CA ALA A 216 19.57 -10.83 3.48
C ALA A 216 19.85 -10.46 2.01
N ALA A 217 19.27 -9.39 1.51
CA ALA A 217 19.32 -9.00 0.09
C ALA A 217 20.75 -8.90 -0.48
N PRO A 218 21.73 -8.24 0.17
CA PRO A 218 23.11 -8.19 -0.34
C PRO A 218 23.77 -9.57 -0.42
N HIS A 219 23.48 -10.46 0.52
CA HIS A 219 24.04 -11.82 0.53
C HIS A 219 23.45 -12.72 -0.56
N LEU A 220 22.23 -12.41 -1.02
CA LEU A 220 21.54 -13.14 -2.07
C LEU A 220 21.67 -12.47 -3.44
N HIS A 221 22.45 -11.39 -3.56
CA HIS A 221 22.54 -10.54 -4.76
C HIS A 221 21.18 -10.05 -5.26
N LEU A 222 20.27 -9.79 -4.34
CA LEU A 222 18.92 -9.26 -4.61
C LEU A 222 18.86 -7.78 -4.26
N TYR A 223 17.92 -7.08 -4.87
CA TYR A 223 17.58 -5.72 -4.47
C TYR A 223 16.82 -5.72 -3.13
N SER A 224 17.19 -4.83 -2.21
CA SER A 224 16.47 -4.69 -0.94
C SER A 224 15.02 -4.28 -1.17
N LEU A 225 14.10 -4.72 -0.31
CA LEU A 225 12.69 -4.37 -0.44
C LEU A 225 12.43 -2.89 -0.17
N SER A 226 13.14 -2.30 0.79
CA SER A 226 13.08 -0.86 1.05
C SER A 226 13.55 -0.06 -0.17
N GLY A 227 14.65 -0.46 -0.79
CA GLY A 227 15.16 0.18 -2.00
C GLY A 227 14.21 0.08 -3.19
N GLN A 228 13.49 -1.02 -3.35
CA GLN A 228 12.45 -1.17 -4.38
C GLN A 228 11.20 -0.33 -4.08
N MET A 229 10.82 -0.19 -2.80
CA MET A 229 9.65 0.58 -2.37
C MET A 229 9.78 2.07 -2.73
N PHE A 230 10.99 2.63 -2.63
CA PHE A 230 11.27 4.05 -2.86
C PHE A 230 12.10 4.31 -4.11
N ALA A 231 12.24 3.33 -5.00
CA ALA A 231 13.03 3.44 -6.23
C ALA A 231 14.48 3.96 -5.99
N MET A 232 15.12 3.49 -4.92
CA MET A 232 16.49 3.90 -4.54
C MET A 232 17.58 3.37 -5.49
N TYR A 233 17.23 2.50 -6.41
CA TYR A 233 18.19 1.92 -7.36
C TYR A 233 18.26 2.73 -8.63
N TYR A 234 19.45 2.81 -9.19
CA TYR A 234 19.69 3.41 -10.51
C TYR A 234 19.17 2.47 -11.60
N TYR A 235 17.89 2.57 -11.90
CA TYR A 235 17.30 1.90 -13.04
C TYR A 235 17.58 2.71 -14.30
N GLU A 236 17.86 2.00 -15.41
CA GLU A 236 18.10 2.68 -16.71
C GLU A 236 16.81 3.18 -17.33
N THR A 237 15.70 2.49 -17.09
CA THR A 237 14.40 2.82 -17.68
C THR A 237 13.29 2.82 -16.65
N TRP A 238 12.28 3.66 -16.87
CA TRP A 238 11.08 3.71 -16.03
C TRP A 238 10.32 2.36 -16.00
N GLN A 239 10.43 1.58 -17.08
CA GLN A 239 9.83 0.24 -17.18
C GLN A 239 10.48 -0.72 -16.19
N GLN A 240 11.80 -0.71 -16.08
CA GLN A 240 12.53 -1.51 -15.10
C GLN A 240 12.16 -1.09 -13.67
N ALA A 241 12.13 0.21 -13.40
CA ALA A 241 11.77 0.77 -12.12
C ALA A 241 10.35 0.41 -11.65
N LEU A 242 9.43 0.14 -12.59
CA LEU A 242 8.08 -0.33 -12.29
C LEU A 242 7.98 -1.86 -12.23
N LEU A 243 8.61 -2.56 -13.20
CA LEU A 243 8.48 -4.01 -13.32
C LEU A 243 9.13 -4.76 -12.15
N TYR A 244 10.31 -4.33 -11.68
CA TYR A 244 10.98 -5.01 -10.58
C TYR A 244 10.13 -5.01 -9.30
N PRO A 245 9.66 -3.86 -8.78
CA PRO A 245 8.77 -3.85 -7.62
C PRO A 245 7.46 -4.58 -7.86
N LEU A 246 6.86 -4.43 -9.04
CA LEU A 246 5.60 -5.10 -9.39
C LEU A 246 5.75 -6.63 -9.34
N VAL A 247 6.81 -7.18 -9.93
CA VAL A 247 7.09 -8.63 -9.92
C VAL A 247 7.43 -9.09 -8.51
N THR A 248 8.28 -8.37 -7.78
CA THR A 248 8.70 -8.74 -6.43
C THR A 248 7.51 -8.72 -5.45
N PHE A 249 6.86 -7.57 -5.31
CA PHE A 249 5.72 -7.44 -4.39
C PHE A 249 4.49 -8.22 -4.87
N GLY A 250 4.30 -8.35 -6.17
CA GLY A 250 3.24 -9.16 -6.78
C GLY A 250 3.40 -10.64 -6.47
N SER A 251 4.58 -11.22 -6.73
CA SER A 251 4.86 -12.63 -6.44
C SER A 251 4.75 -12.94 -4.96
N MET A 252 5.30 -12.09 -4.10
CA MET A 252 5.16 -12.24 -2.64
C MET A 252 3.69 -12.12 -2.19
N SER A 253 2.89 -11.22 -2.80
CA SER A 253 1.46 -11.11 -2.50
C SER A 253 0.68 -12.35 -2.92
N VAL A 254 1.05 -13.00 -4.02
CA VAL A 254 0.46 -14.29 -4.44
C VAL A 254 0.80 -15.40 -3.43
N LEU A 255 2.04 -15.47 -2.95
CA LEU A 255 2.41 -16.43 -1.90
C LEU A 255 1.63 -16.19 -0.60
N CYS A 256 1.49 -14.93 -0.19
CA CYS A 256 0.65 -14.55 0.95
C CYS A 256 -0.82 -14.97 0.74
N TYR A 257 -1.37 -14.78 -0.47
CA TYR A 257 -2.73 -15.21 -0.81
C TYR A 257 -2.92 -16.71 -0.63
N LEU A 258 -2.01 -17.51 -1.18
CA LEU A 258 -2.08 -18.98 -1.06
C LEU A 258 -1.99 -19.41 0.41
N ALA A 259 -1.06 -18.86 1.17
CA ALA A 259 -0.90 -19.15 2.60
C ALA A 259 -2.14 -18.74 3.41
N PHE A 260 -2.71 -17.56 3.12
CA PHE A 260 -3.93 -17.06 3.77
C PHE A 260 -5.14 -17.94 3.48
N ILE A 261 -5.37 -18.31 2.21
CA ILE A 261 -6.49 -19.20 1.83
C ILE A 261 -6.33 -20.58 2.44
N TYR A 262 -5.12 -21.14 2.42
CA TYR A 262 -4.85 -22.45 3.02
C TYR A 262 -5.20 -22.46 4.52
N ARG A 263 -4.65 -21.53 5.27
CA ARG A 263 -4.86 -21.44 6.73
C ARG A 263 -6.29 -21.00 7.09
N GLY A 264 -6.84 -20.03 6.36
CA GLY A 264 -8.19 -19.54 6.57
C GLY A 264 -9.26 -20.61 6.38
N ARG A 265 -9.12 -21.47 5.34
CA ARG A 265 -10.03 -22.61 5.13
C ARG A 265 -9.94 -23.61 6.28
N ARG A 266 -8.75 -23.89 6.78
CA ARG A 266 -8.57 -24.79 7.91
C ARG A 266 -9.21 -24.22 9.18
N ASN A 267 -8.96 -22.98 9.48
CA ASN A 267 -9.54 -22.30 10.63
C ASN A 267 -11.10 -22.29 10.60
N CYS A 268 -11.70 -22.09 9.40
CA CYS A 268 -13.15 -22.12 9.24
C CYS A 268 -13.78 -23.51 9.32
N ARG A 269 -12.98 -24.60 9.28
CA ARG A 269 -13.46 -25.98 9.48
C ARG A 269 -13.33 -26.43 10.93
N GLU A 270 -12.38 -25.83 11.66
CA GLU A 270 -12.10 -26.15 13.06
C GLU A 270 -12.96 -25.29 14.03
N SER A 271 -13.59 -24.23 13.55
CA SER A 271 -14.54 -23.38 14.29
C SER A 271 -15.98 -23.83 14.08
#